data_07422fae16ab8e7bab9b56af603d9acb
#
_entry.id   07422fae16ab8e7bab9b56af603d9acb
#
_cell.length_a   1.000
_cell.length_b   1.000
_cell.length_c   1.000
_cell.angle_alpha   90.00
_cell.angle_beta   90.00
_cell.angle_gamma   90.00
#
_symmetry.space_group_name_H-M   'P 1'
#
loop_
_entity.id
_entity.type
_entity.pdbx_description
1 polymer ?
#
loop_
_entity_poly.entity_id
_entity_poly.type
_entity_poly.pdbx_seq_one_letter_code
_entity_poly.pdbx_strand_id
1 'polypeptide(L)'
;MELTKEQLADHIKGVVLPLIEDKVGAAVKSVVEGSMAKSLEASGKAFMTPFLDAMGSQRTHELKAEEKGLKFGRFLRASMKAKQSNGIHSVASVLKDWKDEQMLADYESHAKALSASDATAGGFLVPPQYSQDIIEFLRAKSVVRQLGPIMIPMATGTFRIPKVTVGASASYIGENQAAPKTQQTFGNVTLTFKKLAALVPLSNDLLRYSSPGADAIVRDDVVRAMADAENRAFLRSDGTGGSPRGFLNWCLASQLINGNASASLANVTADMGNLIVTLMNQNIPMTKPAWIWSPRTWNYLMTLQTANGVFAFRDELMRGTFWGWPYGTTTAIPINLSTLSRTSESEVYLIDMADAALGESLNLTVDASQEAAYSDGGTLVSAFQNDQTVIRAISEHDLVMRRQESVAVLQGVIYGK
;
A
#
# COMPACT_ATOMS: atom_id res chain seq x y z
N MET A 1 -4.39 -84.95 45.56
CA MET A 1 -3.13 -84.17 45.65
C MET A 1 -3.58 -82.73 45.84
N GLU A 2 -3.68 -82.33 47.10
CA GLU A 2 -4.09 -80.93 47.38
C GLU A 2 -2.85 -80.04 47.25
N LEU A 3 -2.90 -79.08 46.36
CA LEU A 3 -1.87 -78.04 46.20
C LEU A 3 -1.83 -77.18 47.44
N THR A 4 -0.64 -77.01 48.00
CA THR A 4 -0.43 -76.12 49.13
C THR A 4 -0.71 -74.65 48.74
N LYS A 5 -1.15 -73.78 49.70
CA LYS A 5 -1.51 -72.39 49.46
C LYS A 5 -0.38 -71.59 48.76
N GLU A 6 0.90 -71.98 49.00
CA GLU A 6 2.03 -71.32 48.33
C GLU A 6 2.19 -71.72 46.86
N GLN A 7 1.91 -72.99 46.51
CA GLN A 7 1.93 -73.40 45.10
C GLN A 7 0.76 -72.84 44.31
N LEU A 8 -0.38 -72.61 44.95
CA LEU A 8 -1.50 -71.97 44.34
C LEU A 8 -1.23 -70.46 44.11
N ALA A 9 -0.57 -69.78 45.07
CA ALA A 9 -0.18 -68.36 44.95
C ALA A 9 0.84 -68.15 43.84
N ASP A 10 1.82 -69.07 43.68
CA ASP A 10 2.79 -68.98 42.62
C ASP A 10 2.24 -69.31 41.26
N HIS A 11 1.25 -70.22 41.16
CA HIS A 11 0.52 -70.49 39.92
C HIS A 11 -0.36 -69.30 39.48
N ILE A 12 -1.00 -68.64 40.45
CA ILE A 12 -1.78 -67.42 40.18
C ILE A 12 -0.88 -66.28 39.74
N LYS A 13 0.29 -66.07 40.38
CA LYS A 13 1.23 -65.05 39.99
C LYS A 13 1.93 -65.33 38.66
N GLY A 14 2.28 -66.58 38.40
CA GLY A 14 3.06 -66.96 37.22
C GLY A 14 2.24 -67.09 35.93
N VAL A 15 1.01 -67.55 36.02
CA VAL A 15 0.19 -67.90 34.83
C VAL A 15 -1.07 -67.04 34.71
N VAL A 16 -1.78 -66.78 35.82
CA VAL A 16 -3.10 -66.13 35.78
C VAL A 16 -2.97 -64.63 35.76
N LEU A 17 -2.04 -64.01 36.52
CA LEU A 17 -1.84 -62.57 36.56
C LEU A 17 -1.40 -61.99 35.21
N PRO A 18 -0.38 -62.55 34.53
CA PRO A 18 0.04 -62.06 33.23
C PRO A 18 -1.06 -62.18 32.15
N LEU A 19 -1.89 -63.25 32.23
CA LEU A 19 -2.98 -63.48 31.28
C LEU A 19 -4.13 -62.51 31.49
N ILE A 20 -4.37 -62.13 32.74
CA ILE A 20 -5.38 -61.11 33.09
C ILE A 20 -4.86 -59.73 32.74
N GLU A 21 -3.59 -59.39 33.01
CA GLU A 21 -2.99 -58.13 32.65
C GLU A 21 -2.98 -57.92 31.12
N ASP A 22 -2.66 -58.97 30.37
CA ASP A 22 -2.65 -58.90 28.89
C ASP A 22 -4.06 -58.72 28.30
N LYS A 23 -5.04 -59.49 28.78
CA LYS A 23 -6.43 -59.38 28.31
C LYS A 23 -7.16 -58.14 28.83
N VAL A 24 -6.95 -57.72 30.07
CA VAL A 24 -7.54 -56.52 30.63
C VAL A 24 -6.84 -55.27 30.06
N GLY A 25 -5.51 -55.34 29.92
CA GLY A 25 -4.74 -54.26 29.26
C GLY A 25 -5.16 -54.05 27.81
N ALA A 26 -5.34 -55.15 27.03
CA ALA A 26 -5.82 -55.07 25.66
C ALA A 26 -7.28 -54.56 25.57
N ALA A 27 -8.17 -55.03 26.45
CA ALA A 27 -9.56 -54.60 26.49
C ALA A 27 -9.70 -53.13 26.94
N VAL A 28 -8.99 -52.70 27.95
CA VAL A 28 -8.96 -51.34 28.41
C VAL A 28 -8.37 -50.41 27.35
N LYS A 29 -7.28 -50.83 26.70
CA LYS A 29 -6.62 -50.08 25.62
C LYS A 29 -7.58 -49.91 24.42
N SER A 30 -8.29 -50.98 24.01
CA SER A 30 -9.26 -50.91 22.91
C SER A 30 -10.51 -50.05 23.23
N VAL A 31 -10.98 -50.06 24.48
CA VAL A 31 -12.12 -49.25 24.94
C VAL A 31 -11.70 -47.77 25.10
N VAL A 32 -10.52 -47.54 25.66
CA VAL A 32 -10.00 -46.15 25.82
C VAL A 32 -9.62 -45.54 24.48
N GLU A 33 -8.94 -46.26 23.61
CA GLU A 33 -8.62 -45.77 22.25
C GLU A 33 -9.89 -45.60 21.41
N GLY A 34 -10.85 -46.53 21.47
CA GLY A 34 -12.13 -46.41 20.74
C GLY A 34 -13.06 -45.33 21.27
N SER A 35 -13.11 -45.11 22.58
CA SER A 35 -13.91 -44.03 23.17
C SER A 35 -13.25 -42.68 23.08
N MET A 36 -11.95 -42.60 23.27
CA MET A 36 -11.17 -41.35 23.05
C MET A 36 -11.15 -40.95 21.57
N ALA A 37 -10.93 -41.88 20.65
CA ALA A 37 -10.99 -41.59 19.23
C ALA A 37 -12.37 -41.08 18.80
N LYS A 38 -13.46 -41.73 19.26
CA LYS A 38 -14.81 -41.26 18.97
C LYS A 38 -15.16 -39.93 19.65
N SER A 39 -14.74 -39.72 20.89
CA SER A 39 -14.99 -38.45 21.57
C SER A 39 -14.10 -37.31 21.02
N LEU A 40 -12.86 -37.58 20.62
CA LEU A 40 -12.03 -36.62 19.90
C LEU A 40 -12.57 -36.34 18.49
N GLU A 41 -13.06 -37.33 17.77
CA GLU A 41 -13.68 -37.14 16.46
C GLU A 41 -15.00 -36.39 16.55
N ALA A 42 -15.85 -36.69 17.54
CA ALA A 42 -17.09 -35.98 17.79
C ALA A 42 -16.86 -34.54 18.33
N SER A 43 -15.93 -34.36 19.26
CA SER A 43 -15.56 -33.04 19.79
C SER A 43 -14.76 -32.26 18.77
N GLY A 44 -13.88 -32.90 18.00
CA GLY A 44 -13.13 -32.26 16.91
C GLY A 44 -14.06 -31.80 15.79
N LYS A 45 -15.03 -32.62 15.39
CA LYS A 45 -16.03 -32.22 14.39
C LYS A 45 -16.99 -31.14 14.93
N ALA A 46 -17.42 -31.22 16.18
CA ALA A 46 -18.31 -30.23 16.78
C ALA A 46 -17.66 -28.87 17.03
N PHE A 47 -16.34 -28.84 17.33
CA PHE A 47 -15.57 -27.59 17.52
C PHE A 47 -14.92 -27.08 16.24
N MET A 48 -14.46 -27.98 15.35
CA MET A 48 -13.77 -27.57 14.12
C MET A 48 -14.72 -27.24 12.97
N THR A 49 -15.94 -27.78 12.90
CA THR A 49 -16.89 -27.41 11.83
C THR A 49 -17.32 -25.94 11.90
N PRO A 50 -17.77 -25.36 13.02
CA PRO A 50 -18.08 -23.94 13.06
C PRO A 50 -16.82 -23.06 12.96
N PHE A 51 -15.65 -23.56 13.41
CA PHE A 51 -14.38 -22.84 13.25
C PHE A 51 -13.83 -22.94 11.82
N LEU A 52 -13.98 -24.07 11.15
CA LEU A 52 -13.65 -24.24 9.73
C LEU A 52 -14.68 -23.57 8.81
N ASP A 53 -15.96 -23.51 9.19
CA ASP A 53 -16.95 -22.72 8.46
C ASP A 53 -16.75 -21.22 8.69
N ALA A 54 -16.36 -20.79 9.88
CA ALA A 54 -15.95 -19.41 10.15
C ALA A 54 -14.61 -19.04 9.49
N MET A 55 -13.65 -19.98 9.40
CA MET A 55 -12.43 -19.80 8.61
C MET A 55 -12.65 -20.06 7.11
N GLY A 56 -13.61 -20.87 6.74
CA GLY A 56 -13.97 -21.13 5.33
C GLY A 56 -14.72 -19.96 4.71
N SER A 57 -15.44 -19.17 5.49
CA SER A 57 -16.00 -17.89 5.05
C SER A 57 -14.95 -16.76 4.99
N GLN A 58 -13.76 -16.97 5.54
CA GLN A 58 -12.58 -16.12 5.42
C GLN A 58 -11.44 -16.78 4.65
N ARG A 59 -11.70 -17.80 3.86
CA ARG A 59 -10.83 -18.05 2.72
C ARG A 59 -11.06 -16.93 1.70
N THR A 60 -10.53 -15.76 2.03
CA THR A 60 -9.93 -14.94 1.00
C THR A 60 -8.96 -15.88 0.29
N HIS A 61 -9.35 -16.36 -0.89
CA HIS A 61 -8.41 -16.87 -1.85
C HIS A 61 -7.31 -15.82 -1.88
N GLU A 62 -6.13 -16.08 -1.32
CA GLU A 62 -4.95 -15.30 -1.62
C GLU A 62 -4.72 -15.54 -3.10
N LEU A 63 -5.34 -14.69 -3.92
CA LEU A 63 -5.12 -14.65 -5.34
C LEU A 63 -3.62 -14.49 -5.52
N LYS A 64 -3.02 -15.35 -6.33
CA LYS A 64 -1.61 -15.19 -6.72
C LYS A 64 -1.42 -13.74 -7.12
N ALA A 65 -0.25 -13.17 -6.84
CA ALA A 65 0.04 -11.76 -7.13
C ALA A 65 -0.34 -11.37 -8.57
N GLU A 66 -0.27 -12.30 -9.52
CA GLU A 66 -0.66 -12.14 -10.92
C GLU A 66 -2.18 -12.05 -11.15
N GLU A 67 -2.99 -12.60 -10.24
CA GLU A 67 -4.46 -12.61 -10.32
C GLU A 67 -5.12 -11.44 -9.58
N LYS A 68 -4.37 -10.78 -8.71
CA LYS A 68 -4.86 -9.59 -8.00
C LYS A 68 -5.22 -8.50 -9.01
N GLY A 69 -6.39 -7.90 -8.86
CA GLY A 69 -6.92 -6.85 -9.73
C GLY A 69 -7.41 -7.29 -11.12
N LEU A 70 -7.31 -8.58 -11.51
CA LEU A 70 -7.93 -9.08 -12.75
C LEU A 70 -9.45 -8.91 -12.73
N LYS A 71 -10.08 -9.08 -11.56
CA LYS A 71 -11.52 -8.84 -11.37
C LYS A 71 -11.89 -7.40 -11.67
N PHE A 72 -11.05 -6.45 -11.32
CA PHE A 72 -11.25 -5.04 -11.66
C PHE A 72 -11.17 -4.80 -13.17
N GLY A 73 -10.17 -5.33 -13.86
CA GLY A 73 -10.05 -5.24 -15.31
C GLY A 73 -11.27 -5.84 -16.02
N ARG A 74 -11.75 -7.00 -15.56
CA ARG A 74 -13.00 -7.62 -16.04
C ARG A 74 -14.22 -6.76 -15.79
N PHE A 75 -14.33 -6.18 -14.59
CA PHE A 75 -15.42 -5.25 -14.26
C PHE A 75 -15.41 -4.02 -15.17
N LEU A 76 -14.24 -3.44 -15.43
CA LEU A 76 -14.06 -2.34 -16.37
C LEU A 76 -14.56 -2.73 -17.76
N ARG A 77 -14.13 -3.87 -18.28
CA ARG A 77 -14.57 -4.37 -19.59
C ARG A 77 -16.07 -4.66 -19.63
N ALA A 78 -16.65 -5.21 -18.55
CA ALA A 78 -18.10 -5.44 -18.47
C ALA A 78 -18.89 -4.12 -18.48
N SER A 79 -18.41 -3.09 -17.75
CA SER A 79 -19.03 -1.77 -17.72
C SER A 79 -18.94 -1.06 -19.07
N MET A 80 -17.81 -1.20 -19.76
CA MET A 80 -17.65 -0.67 -21.13
C MET A 80 -18.60 -1.35 -22.11
N LYS A 81 -18.66 -2.69 -22.09
CA LYS A 81 -19.53 -3.45 -22.97
C LYS A 81 -21.01 -3.16 -22.72
N ALA A 82 -21.39 -2.95 -21.45
CA ALA A 82 -22.73 -2.53 -21.09
C ALA A 82 -23.09 -1.15 -21.68
N LYS A 83 -22.17 -0.19 -21.62
CA LYS A 83 -22.36 1.14 -22.23
C LYS A 83 -22.32 1.10 -23.74
N GLN A 84 -21.49 0.24 -24.36
CA GLN A 84 -21.42 0.07 -25.81
C GLN A 84 -22.76 -0.40 -26.41
N SER A 85 -23.57 -1.08 -25.63
CA SER A 85 -24.89 -1.57 -26.07
C SER A 85 -26.02 -0.55 -25.98
N ASN A 86 -25.73 0.75 -25.79
CA ASN A 86 -26.72 1.85 -25.68
C ASN A 86 -27.89 1.54 -24.71
N GLY A 87 -27.57 0.94 -23.57
CA GLY A 87 -28.59 0.62 -22.54
C GLY A 87 -29.35 -0.69 -22.77
N ILE A 88 -29.08 -1.46 -23.84
CA ILE A 88 -29.70 -2.75 -24.11
C ILE A 88 -29.19 -3.82 -23.13
N HIS A 89 -27.92 -3.73 -22.75
CA HIS A 89 -27.31 -4.64 -21.78
C HIS A 89 -26.87 -3.91 -20.54
N SER A 90 -27.33 -4.37 -19.37
CA SER A 90 -26.78 -3.93 -18.08
C SER A 90 -25.46 -4.66 -17.79
N VAL A 91 -24.63 -4.12 -16.88
CA VAL A 91 -23.43 -4.82 -16.42
C VAL A 91 -23.76 -6.25 -15.95
N ALA A 92 -24.88 -6.43 -15.24
CA ALA A 92 -25.36 -7.73 -14.82
C ALA A 92 -25.65 -8.68 -15.99
N SER A 93 -26.23 -8.20 -17.11
CA SER A 93 -26.49 -9.04 -18.28
C SER A 93 -25.19 -9.46 -18.99
N VAL A 94 -24.21 -8.57 -19.07
CA VAL A 94 -22.89 -8.87 -19.64
C VAL A 94 -22.15 -9.91 -18.81
N LEU A 95 -22.21 -9.78 -17.47
CA LEU A 95 -21.61 -10.76 -16.55
C LEU A 95 -22.26 -12.14 -16.64
N LYS A 96 -23.60 -12.20 -16.84
CA LYS A 96 -24.32 -13.45 -17.12
C LYS A 96 -23.87 -14.11 -18.41
N ASP A 97 -23.69 -13.33 -19.47
CA ASP A 97 -23.19 -13.83 -20.77
C ASP A 97 -21.78 -14.42 -20.64
N TRP A 98 -20.97 -13.86 -19.76
CA TRP A 98 -19.60 -14.36 -19.48
C TRP A 98 -19.57 -15.51 -18.49
N LYS A 99 -20.74 -15.94 -17.93
CA LYS A 99 -20.87 -17.01 -16.93
C LYS A 99 -19.99 -16.76 -15.68
N ASP A 100 -19.80 -15.52 -15.29
CA ASP A 100 -19.04 -15.13 -14.09
C ASP A 100 -19.99 -14.90 -12.92
N GLU A 101 -20.44 -16.02 -12.31
CA GLU A 101 -21.45 -16.02 -11.25
C GLU A 101 -20.98 -15.28 -9.99
N GLN A 102 -19.69 -15.35 -9.66
CA GLN A 102 -19.14 -14.66 -8.49
C GLN A 102 -19.19 -13.14 -8.67
N MET A 103 -18.72 -12.65 -9.79
CA MET A 103 -18.71 -11.22 -10.07
C MET A 103 -20.12 -10.66 -10.23
N LEU A 104 -21.03 -11.46 -10.76
CA LEU A 104 -22.45 -11.12 -10.84
C LEU A 104 -23.07 -10.97 -9.43
N ALA A 105 -22.82 -11.92 -8.53
CA ALA A 105 -23.34 -11.88 -7.16
C ALA A 105 -22.76 -10.67 -6.37
N ASP A 106 -21.46 -10.40 -6.51
CA ASP A 106 -20.80 -9.25 -5.91
C ASP A 106 -21.41 -7.93 -6.43
N TYR A 107 -21.63 -7.83 -7.73
CA TYR A 107 -22.25 -6.66 -8.36
C TYR A 107 -23.71 -6.47 -7.93
N GLU A 108 -24.53 -7.53 -7.93
CA GLU A 108 -25.95 -7.45 -7.53
C GLU A 108 -26.10 -7.09 -6.05
N SER A 109 -25.27 -7.64 -5.17
CA SER A 109 -25.29 -7.30 -3.74
C SER A 109 -25.01 -5.81 -3.52
N HIS A 110 -24.06 -5.28 -4.29
CA HIS A 110 -23.65 -3.88 -4.19
C HIS A 110 -24.67 -2.93 -4.84
N ALA A 111 -25.20 -3.30 -6.00
CA ALA A 111 -26.27 -2.56 -6.67
C ALA A 111 -27.56 -2.47 -5.83
N LYS A 112 -27.90 -3.51 -5.06
CA LYS A 112 -29.00 -3.48 -4.09
C LYS A 112 -28.73 -2.53 -2.93
N ALA A 113 -27.48 -2.43 -2.46
CA ALA A 113 -27.09 -1.50 -1.41
C ALA A 113 -27.15 -0.03 -1.88
N LEU A 114 -26.84 0.23 -3.15
CA LEU A 114 -26.87 1.56 -3.77
C LEU A 114 -28.26 2.03 -4.17
N SER A 115 -29.18 1.13 -4.52
CA SER A 115 -30.57 1.51 -4.86
C SER A 115 -31.35 2.11 -3.68
N ALA A 116 -30.78 2.01 -2.46
CA ALA A 116 -31.33 2.68 -1.27
C ALA A 116 -30.86 4.14 -1.10
N SER A 117 -29.89 4.62 -1.90
CA SER A 117 -29.42 6.02 -1.89
C SER A 117 -29.08 6.49 -3.31
N ASP A 118 -30.02 7.25 -3.90
CA ASP A 118 -29.92 8.05 -5.14
C ASP A 118 -29.21 7.44 -6.38
N ALA A 119 -30.04 7.02 -7.34
CA ALA A 119 -29.65 6.46 -8.64
C ALA A 119 -29.34 7.51 -9.75
N THR A 120 -29.13 8.79 -9.43
CA THR A 120 -29.01 9.88 -10.42
C THR A 120 -27.58 10.25 -10.84
N ALA A 121 -26.55 9.68 -10.22
CA ALA A 121 -25.17 9.88 -10.64
C ALA A 121 -24.73 8.74 -11.59
N GLY A 122 -24.56 9.04 -12.89
CA GLY A 122 -24.24 8.10 -13.98
C GLY A 122 -22.87 7.41 -13.90
N GLY A 123 -22.23 7.32 -12.73
CA GLY A 123 -20.99 6.61 -12.50
C GLY A 123 -21.22 5.22 -11.91
N PHE A 124 -20.51 4.21 -12.40
CA PHE A 124 -20.52 2.88 -11.77
C PHE A 124 -19.59 2.90 -10.57
N LEU A 125 -20.16 2.79 -9.36
CA LEU A 125 -19.33 2.58 -8.17
C LEU A 125 -18.71 1.19 -8.22
N VAL A 126 -17.41 1.11 -8.13
CA VAL A 126 -16.68 -0.17 -8.08
C VAL A 126 -16.99 -0.84 -6.74
N PRO A 127 -17.35 -2.14 -6.71
CA PRO A 127 -17.51 -2.85 -5.46
C PRO A 127 -16.29 -2.68 -4.55
N PRO A 128 -16.46 -2.50 -3.22
CA PRO A 128 -15.36 -2.20 -2.28
C PRO A 128 -14.21 -3.19 -2.35
N GLN A 129 -14.48 -4.46 -2.62
CA GLN A 129 -13.47 -5.51 -2.75
C GLN A 129 -12.52 -5.24 -3.92
N TYR A 130 -13.04 -4.79 -5.07
CA TYR A 130 -12.24 -4.50 -6.25
C TYR A 130 -11.47 -3.17 -6.14
N SER A 131 -12.04 -2.20 -5.43
CA SER A 131 -11.34 -0.96 -5.12
C SER A 131 -10.16 -1.18 -4.19
N GLN A 132 -10.28 -2.07 -3.20
CA GLN A 132 -9.17 -2.44 -2.31
C GLN A 132 -8.03 -3.11 -3.08
N ASP A 133 -8.34 -4.03 -4.01
CA ASP A 133 -7.33 -4.67 -4.86
C ASP A 133 -6.51 -3.62 -5.64
N ILE A 134 -7.16 -2.62 -6.24
CA ILE A 134 -6.46 -1.56 -6.98
C ILE A 134 -5.63 -0.67 -6.07
N ILE A 135 -6.14 -0.34 -4.89
CA ILE A 135 -5.38 0.42 -3.89
C ILE A 135 -4.14 -0.34 -3.44
N GLU A 136 -4.22 -1.66 -3.27
CA GLU A 136 -3.04 -2.50 -2.99
C GLU A 136 -2.03 -2.49 -4.15
N PHE A 137 -2.49 -2.56 -5.41
CA PHE A 137 -1.63 -2.42 -6.58
C PHE A 137 -0.99 -1.04 -6.65
N LEU A 138 -1.74 0.01 -6.37
CA LEU A 138 -1.24 1.37 -6.32
C LEU A 138 -0.17 1.50 -5.22
N ARG A 139 -0.38 0.90 -4.04
CA ARG A 139 0.61 0.84 -2.97
C ARG A 139 1.90 0.16 -3.42
N ALA A 140 1.79 -0.93 -4.19
CA ALA A 140 2.94 -1.64 -4.73
C ALA A 140 3.69 -0.87 -5.84
N LYS A 141 3.07 0.11 -6.49
CA LYS A 141 3.65 0.92 -7.57
C LYS A 141 4.11 2.30 -7.10
N SER A 142 3.43 2.89 -6.10
CA SER A 142 3.80 4.20 -5.56
C SER A 142 4.95 4.09 -4.57
N VAL A 143 6.08 4.73 -4.89
CA VAL A 143 7.29 4.70 -4.06
C VAL A 143 7.04 5.29 -2.67
N VAL A 144 6.29 6.39 -2.59
CA VAL A 144 5.96 7.02 -1.31
C VAL A 144 5.15 6.07 -0.42
N ARG A 145 4.20 5.33 -0.98
CA ARG A 145 3.40 4.36 -0.23
C ARG A 145 4.21 3.15 0.24
N GLN A 146 5.17 2.69 -0.57
CA GLN A 146 6.08 1.58 -0.21
C GLN A 146 6.95 1.92 1.01
N LEU A 147 7.39 3.16 1.13
CA LEU A 147 8.18 3.61 2.27
C LEU A 147 7.37 3.73 3.57
N GLY A 148 6.05 3.54 3.49
CA GLY A 148 5.15 3.29 4.62
C GLY A 148 4.86 4.51 5.47
N PRO A 149 4.30 5.59 4.92
CA PRO A 149 3.69 6.66 5.69
C PRO A 149 2.53 6.13 6.54
N ILE A 150 2.07 6.93 7.50
CA ILE A 150 0.88 6.58 8.30
C ILE A 150 -0.35 6.69 7.42
N MET A 151 -1.07 5.57 7.25
CA MET A 151 -2.30 5.53 6.46
C MET A 151 -3.50 5.87 7.35
N ILE A 152 -4.30 6.86 6.94
CA ILE A 152 -5.49 7.31 7.66
C ILE A 152 -6.71 7.16 6.76
N PRO A 153 -7.66 6.27 7.10
CA PRO A 153 -8.90 6.15 6.34
C PRO A 153 -9.77 7.39 6.59
N MET A 154 -10.19 8.06 5.51
CA MET A 154 -11.03 9.25 5.57
C MET A 154 -12.42 8.96 5.01
N ALA A 155 -13.38 8.64 5.88
CA ALA A 155 -14.76 8.39 5.46
C ALA A 155 -15.56 9.67 5.18
N THR A 156 -15.19 10.81 5.78
CA THR A 156 -16.00 12.06 5.82
C THR A 156 -15.36 13.26 5.11
N GLY A 157 -14.42 13.04 4.19
CA GLY A 157 -13.86 14.11 3.37
C GLY A 157 -12.79 14.99 4.03
N THR A 158 -12.79 15.14 5.33
CA THR A 158 -11.81 15.92 6.09
C THR A 158 -11.42 15.19 7.37
N PHE A 159 -10.13 15.17 7.66
CA PHE A 159 -9.62 14.63 8.90
C PHE A 159 -8.63 15.61 9.55
N ARG A 160 -8.78 15.88 10.84
CA ARG A 160 -7.91 16.80 11.59
C ARG A 160 -7.00 16.01 12.52
N ILE A 161 -5.70 16.18 12.35
CA ILE A 161 -4.67 15.57 13.20
C ILE A 161 -4.23 16.63 14.20
N PRO A 162 -4.44 16.45 15.52
CA PRO A 162 -3.91 17.37 16.51
C PRO A 162 -2.38 17.25 16.56
N LYS A 163 -1.69 18.37 16.65
CA LYS A 163 -0.25 18.43 16.89
C LYS A 163 0.07 19.35 18.05
N VAL A 164 1.09 19.03 18.79
CA VAL A 164 1.66 19.93 19.78
C VAL A 164 2.63 20.87 19.05
N THR A 165 2.35 22.17 19.05
CA THR A 165 3.20 23.16 18.38
C THR A 165 4.33 23.61 19.28
N VAL A 166 4.06 23.78 20.58
CA VAL A 166 5.06 24.08 21.62
C VAL A 166 4.88 23.10 22.75
N GLY A 167 5.92 22.33 23.04
CA GLY A 167 5.94 21.39 24.15
C GLY A 167 6.09 22.07 25.52
N ALA A 168 5.84 21.35 26.60
CA ALA A 168 6.18 21.79 27.93
C ALA A 168 7.72 21.85 28.07
N SER A 169 8.25 22.91 28.67
CA SER A 169 9.66 22.97 29.08
C SER A 169 9.77 22.68 30.59
N ALA A 170 10.79 21.94 30.95
CA ALA A 170 11.16 21.69 32.33
C ALA A 170 12.48 22.40 32.66
N SER A 171 12.60 22.96 33.84
CA SER A 171 13.85 23.54 34.32
C SER A 171 14.11 23.12 35.77
N TYR A 172 15.37 23.02 36.12
CA TYR A 172 15.78 22.83 37.52
C TYR A 172 15.56 24.14 38.27
N ILE A 173 14.96 24.06 39.46
CA ILE A 173 14.73 25.20 40.34
C ILE A 173 15.54 25.01 41.60
N GLY A 174 16.06 26.10 42.13
CA GLY A 174 16.72 26.15 43.45
C GLY A 174 15.70 26.11 44.58
N GLU A 175 16.20 25.96 45.79
CA GLU A 175 15.38 26.01 47.01
C GLU A 175 14.65 27.38 47.12
N ASN A 176 13.36 27.37 47.39
CA ASN A 176 12.46 28.54 47.47
C ASN A 176 12.26 29.33 46.13
N GLN A 177 12.58 28.76 44.95
CA GLN A 177 12.27 29.38 43.68
C GLN A 177 10.98 28.84 43.06
N ALA A 178 10.17 29.73 42.49
CA ALA A 178 8.95 29.34 41.81
C ALA A 178 9.27 28.59 40.51
N ALA A 179 8.57 27.47 40.27
CA ALA A 179 8.68 26.74 39.00
C ALA A 179 8.18 27.63 37.82
N PRO A 180 8.92 27.74 36.72
CA PRO A 180 8.47 28.51 35.57
C PRO A 180 7.24 27.83 34.96
N LYS A 181 6.19 28.61 34.69
CA LYS A 181 4.98 28.13 34.06
C LYS A 181 5.21 28.00 32.55
N THR A 182 5.08 26.82 32.02
CA THR A 182 5.05 26.57 30.57
C THR A 182 3.65 26.20 30.13
N GLN A 183 3.19 26.82 29.06
CA GLN A 183 1.90 26.53 28.44
C GLN A 183 2.12 25.78 27.14
N GLN A 184 1.55 24.58 27.02
CA GLN A 184 1.53 23.84 25.77
C GLN A 184 0.60 24.54 24.78
N THR A 185 1.03 24.65 23.53
CA THR A 185 0.21 25.14 22.42
C THR A 185 -0.11 23.98 21.48
N PHE A 186 -1.39 23.85 21.16
CA PHE A 186 -1.88 22.84 20.24
C PHE A 186 -2.22 23.47 18.91
N GLY A 187 -1.90 22.78 17.83
CA GLY A 187 -2.33 23.11 16.48
C GLY A 187 -2.98 21.90 15.83
N ASN A 188 -3.51 22.08 14.64
CA ASN A 188 -4.07 20.99 13.85
C ASN A 188 -3.42 20.96 12.48
N VAL A 189 -3.22 19.76 11.93
CA VAL A 189 -2.96 19.54 10.51
C VAL A 189 -4.22 18.93 9.92
N THR A 190 -4.72 19.52 8.84
CA THR A 190 -5.98 19.07 8.23
C THR A 190 -5.69 18.36 6.93
N LEU A 191 -6.14 17.12 6.80
CA LEU A 191 -6.26 16.38 5.56
C LEU A 191 -7.58 16.74 4.88
N THR A 192 -7.55 17.00 3.58
CA THR A 192 -8.73 17.29 2.77
C THR A 192 -8.66 16.49 1.49
N PHE A 193 -9.75 15.88 1.06
CA PHE A 193 -9.74 15.09 -0.17
C PHE A 193 -9.26 15.90 -1.38
N LYS A 194 -8.27 15.35 -2.05
CA LYS A 194 -7.81 15.77 -3.36
C LYS A 194 -8.13 14.65 -4.35
N LYS A 195 -8.75 15.00 -5.47
CA LYS A 195 -9.19 14.04 -6.47
C LYS A 195 -8.07 13.76 -7.47
N LEU A 196 -7.62 12.54 -7.52
CA LEU A 196 -6.76 12.07 -8.60
C LEU A 196 -7.62 11.38 -9.65
N ALA A 197 -7.64 11.92 -10.86
CA ALA A 197 -8.35 11.35 -11.98
C ALA A 197 -7.36 10.83 -13.03
N ALA A 198 -7.53 9.58 -13.45
CA ALA A 198 -6.85 9.01 -14.59
C ALA A 198 -7.85 8.86 -15.75
N LEU A 199 -7.44 9.24 -16.95
CA LEU A 199 -8.19 9.10 -18.19
C LEU A 199 -7.39 8.19 -19.13
N VAL A 200 -7.97 7.06 -19.51
CA VAL A 200 -7.33 6.08 -20.39
C VAL A 200 -8.23 5.81 -21.60
N PRO A 201 -7.85 6.28 -22.81
CA PRO A 201 -8.56 5.95 -24.04
C PRO A 201 -8.18 4.55 -24.50
N LEU A 202 -9.17 3.72 -24.83
CA LEU A 202 -8.99 2.36 -25.34
C LEU A 202 -9.70 2.19 -26.66
N SER A 203 -9.05 1.53 -27.62
CA SER A 203 -9.68 1.17 -28.90
C SER A 203 -10.79 0.15 -28.67
N ASN A 204 -11.94 0.35 -29.33
CA ASN A 204 -13.05 -0.59 -29.29
C ASN A 204 -12.69 -1.94 -29.93
N ASP A 205 -11.75 -1.98 -30.86
CA ASP A 205 -11.25 -3.21 -31.44
C ASP A 205 -10.50 -4.08 -30.40
N LEU A 206 -9.71 -3.44 -29.52
CA LEU A 206 -9.10 -4.14 -28.40
C LEU A 206 -10.16 -4.79 -27.51
N LEU A 207 -11.28 -4.11 -27.28
CA LEU A 207 -12.37 -4.62 -26.45
C LEU A 207 -13.18 -5.75 -27.12
N ARG A 208 -13.32 -5.71 -28.45
CA ARG A 208 -14.07 -6.70 -29.23
C ARG A 208 -13.31 -8.00 -29.43
N TYR A 209 -12.02 -7.91 -29.75
CA TYR A 209 -11.22 -9.06 -30.21
C TYR A 209 -10.22 -9.60 -29.20
N SER A 210 -10.09 -8.97 -28.01
CA SER A 210 -9.09 -9.36 -27.04
C SER A 210 -9.49 -10.56 -26.17
N SER A 211 -8.48 -11.37 -25.87
CA SER A 211 -8.51 -12.45 -24.91
C SER A 211 -8.47 -11.92 -23.46
N PRO A 212 -8.64 -12.78 -22.42
CA PRO A 212 -8.55 -12.40 -21.02
C PRO A 212 -7.30 -11.60 -20.60
N GLY A 213 -6.23 -11.63 -21.41
CA GLY A 213 -5.02 -10.82 -21.16
C GLY A 213 -5.21 -9.31 -21.30
N ALA A 214 -6.23 -8.85 -22.05
CA ALA A 214 -6.51 -7.42 -22.17
C ALA A 214 -6.96 -6.78 -20.85
N ASP A 215 -7.63 -7.52 -20.00
CA ASP A 215 -8.07 -7.02 -18.68
C ASP A 215 -6.86 -6.63 -17.80
N ALA A 216 -5.78 -7.40 -17.88
CA ALA A 216 -4.55 -7.12 -17.17
C ALA A 216 -3.85 -5.85 -17.73
N ILE A 217 -3.83 -5.70 -19.05
CA ILE A 217 -3.20 -4.54 -19.72
C ILE A 217 -3.92 -3.25 -19.30
N VAL A 218 -5.26 -3.24 -19.35
CA VAL A 218 -6.07 -2.07 -18.97
C VAL A 218 -5.87 -1.72 -17.50
N ARG A 219 -5.92 -2.73 -16.61
CA ARG A 219 -5.65 -2.55 -15.19
C ARG A 219 -4.27 -1.92 -14.96
N ASP A 220 -3.24 -2.51 -15.56
CA ASP A 220 -1.86 -2.09 -15.33
C ASP A 220 -1.58 -0.67 -15.85
N ASP A 221 -2.24 -0.28 -16.94
CA ASP A 221 -2.11 1.06 -17.51
C ASP A 221 -2.77 2.12 -16.63
N VAL A 222 -3.99 1.87 -16.16
CA VAL A 222 -4.68 2.76 -15.21
C VAL A 222 -3.86 2.90 -13.91
N VAL A 223 -3.43 1.80 -13.31
CA VAL A 223 -2.66 1.82 -12.06
C VAL A 223 -1.31 2.53 -12.25
N ARG A 224 -0.63 2.32 -13.39
CA ARG A 224 0.63 3.00 -13.69
C ARG A 224 0.43 4.50 -13.81
N ALA A 225 -0.57 4.94 -14.58
CA ALA A 225 -0.86 6.36 -14.76
C ALA A 225 -1.19 7.04 -13.43
N MET A 226 -1.98 6.39 -12.57
CA MET A 226 -2.31 6.91 -11.24
C MET A 226 -1.08 6.95 -10.33
N ALA A 227 -0.25 5.90 -10.30
CA ALA A 227 0.96 5.84 -9.48
C ALA A 227 1.98 6.93 -9.88
N ASP A 228 2.17 7.14 -11.18
CA ASP A 228 3.09 8.17 -11.69
C ASP A 228 2.61 9.58 -11.34
N ALA A 229 1.31 9.85 -11.47
CA ALA A 229 0.72 11.13 -11.10
C ALA A 229 0.81 11.36 -9.56
N GLU A 230 0.51 10.33 -8.77
CA GLU A 230 0.61 10.37 -7.31
C GLU A 230 2.05 10.62 -6.84
N ASN A 231 3.04 9.90 -7.38
CA ASN A 231 4.43 10.10 -7.03
C ASN A 231 4.92 11.52 -7.33
N ARG A 232 4.54 12.09 -8.48
CA ARG A 232 4.86 13.49 -8.82
C ARG A 232 4.21 14.47 -7.85
N ALA A 233 2.93 14.25 -7.54
CA ALA A 233 2.18 15.12 -6.65
C ALA A 233 2.74 15.09 -5.22
N PHE A 234 3.00 13.91 -4.66
CA PHE A 234 3.52 13.76 -3.31
C PHE A 234 4.95 14.28 -3.14
N LEU A 235 5.75 14.27 -4.19
CA LEU A 235 7.11 14.81 -4.11
C LEU A 235 7.12 16.33 -4.28
N ARG A 236 6.45 16.89 -5.30
CA ARG A 236 6.71 18.26 -5.74
C ARG A 236 5.51 19.20 -5.87
N SER A 237 4.26 18.74 -5.82
CA SER A 237 3.10 19.63 -5.96
C SER A 237 3.07 20.70 -4.87
N ASP A 238 2.63 21.88 -5.24
CA ASP A 238 2.56 23.07 -4.37
C ASP A 238 1.29 23.14 -3.49
N GLY A 239 0.35 22.20 -3.69
CA GLY A 239 -0.93 22.18 -2.98
C GLY A 239 -2.01 23.07 -3.60
N THR A 240 -1.74 23.69 -4.77
CA THR A 240 -2.71 24.48 -5.52
C THR A 240 -3.44 23.63 -6.55
N GLY A 241 -4.51 24.17 -7.17
CA GLY A 241 -5.23 23.51 -8.26
C GLY A 241 -5.88 22.17 -7.88
N GLY A 242 -6.12 21.90 -6.60
CA GLY A 242 -6.71 20.64 -6.15
C GLY A 242 -5.71 19.50 -5.97
N SER A 243 -4.40 19.75 -6.13
CA SER A 243 -3.34 18.76 -5.85
C SER A 243 -2.97 18.72 -4.35
N PRO A 244 -2.44 17.58 -3.83
CA PRO A 244 -1.88 17.54 -2.49
C PRO A 244 -0.59 18.38 -2.41
N ARG A 245 -0.23 18.81 -1.21
CA ARG A 245 1.05 19.48 -1.00
C ARG A 245 2.16 18.44 -0.89
N GLY A 246 3.14 18.52 -1.80
CA GLY A 246 4.26 17.58 -1.87
C GLY A 246 5.35 17.86 -0.83
N PHE A 247 6.22 16.87 -0.61
CA PHE A 247 7.31 16.95 0.39
C PHE A 247 8.24 18.13 0.17
N LEU A 248 8.58 18.50 -1.09
CA LEU A 248 9.39 19.67 -1.39
C LEU A 248 8.78 20.95 -0.80
N ASN A 249 7.46 21.08 -0.91
CA ASN A 249 6.75 22.26 -0.43
C ASN A 249 6.40 22.19 1.07
N TRP A 250 6.46 21.01 1.69
CA TRP A 250 6.43 20.86 3.13
C TRP A 250 7.78 21.19 3.77
N CYS A 251 8.88 21.01 3.05
CA CYS A 251 10.24 21.30 3.51
C CYS A 251 10.38 22.79 3.89
N LEU A 252 10.96 23.05 5.03
CA LEU A 252 11.30 24.41 5.45
C LEU A 252 12.52 24.93 4.66
N ALA A 253 12.59 26.24 4.47
CA ALA A 253 13.74 26.85 3.78
C ALA A 253 15.11 26.53 4.43
N SER A 254 15.13 26.35 5.76
CA SER A 254 16.33 25.95 6.52
C SER A 254 16.74 24.49 6.30
N GLN A 255 15.86 23.66 5.75
CA GLN A 255 16.08 22.22 5.49
C GLN A 255 16.28 21.94 3.99
N LEU A 256 16.21 22.98 3.17
CA LEU A 256 16.53 22.92 1.76
C LEU A 256 18.03 23.15 1.59
N ILE A 257 18.77 22.09 1.32
CA ILE A 257 20.24 22.07 1.27
C ILE A 257 20.70 22.15 -0.18
N ASN A 258 21.73 22.93 -0.43
CA ASN A 258 22.36 23.00 -1.75
C ASN A 258 23.44 21.94 -1.88
N GLY A 259 23.32 21.08 -2.89
CA GLY A 259 24.31 20.07 -3.20
C GLY A 259 25.63 20.66 -3.71
N ASN A 260 26.72 19.98 -3.46
CA ASN A 260 28.06 20.36 -3.92
C ASN A 260 28.14 20.47 -5.45
N ALA A 261 29.02 21.33 -5.94
CA ALA A 261 29.19 21.56 -7.37
C ALA A 261 29.93 20.43 -8.10
N SER A 262 30.51 19.48 -7.38
CA SER A 262 31.19 18.31 -7.96
C SER A 262 30.75 17.03 -7.25
N ALA A 263 30.64 15.96 -8.02
CA ALA A 263 30.17 14.68 -7.57
C ALA A 263 31.30 13.74 -7.16
N SER A 264 32.18 14.17 -6.25
CA SER A 264 33.21 13.30 -5.66
C SER A 264 32.65 12.48 -4.50
N LEU A 265 33.29 11.37 -4.13
CA LEU A 265 32.87 10.55 -2.98
C LEU A 265 32.81 11.41 -1.69
N ALA A 266 33.78 12.27 -1.45
CA ALA A 266 33.78 13.13 -0.27
C ALA A 266 32.60 14.12 -0.26
N ASN A 267 32.29 14.72 -1.41
CA ASN A 267 31.17 15.64 -1.52
C ASN A 267 29.81 14.94 -1.40
N VAL A 268 29.65 13.76 -2.01
CA VAL A 268 28.43 12.96 -1.87
C VAL A 268 28.22 12.57 -0.40
N THR A 269 29.28 12.12 0.27
CA THR A 269 29.19 11.76 1.70
C THR A 269 28.85 12.98 2.56
N ALA A 270 29.44 14.14 2.27
CA ALA A 270 29.14 15.39 2.97
C ALA A 270 27.69 15.83 2.72
N ASP A 271 27.19 15.78 1.48
CA ASP A 271 25.84 16.16 1.11
C ASP A 271 24.79 15.29 1.82
N MET A 272 24.98 13.97 1.80
CA MET A 272 24.09 13.04 2.48
C MET A 272 24.17 13.20 4.02
N GLY A 273 25.36 13.41 4.56
CA GLY A 273 25.56 13.68 5.98
C GLY A 273 24.86 14.96 6.43
N ASN A 274 24.92 16.02 5.63
CA ASN A 274 24.25 17.29 5.92
C ASN A 274 22.72 17.14 6.00
N LEU A 275 22.09 16.30 5.15
CA LEU A 275 20.67 16.01 5.24
C LEU A 275 20.32 15.41 6.61
N ILE A 276 21.11 14.44 7.07
CA ILE A 276 20.89 13.77 8.36
C ILE A 276 21.05 14.77 9.52
N VAL A 277 22.15 15.52 9.52
CA VAL A 277 22.42 16.51 10.56
C VAL A 277 21.32 17.57 10.62
N THR A 278 20.79 17.98 9.47
CA THR A 278 19.71 18.97 9.40
C THR A 278 18.46 18.47 10.11
N LEU A 279 18.06 17.20 9.92
CA LEU A 279 16.90 16.62 10.63
C LEU A 279 17.20 16.41 12.12
N MET A 280 18.40 15.94 12.46
CA MET A 280 18.80 15.71 13.86
C MET A 280 18.85 17.01 14.65
N ASN A 281 19.31 18.10 14.04
CA ASN A 281 19.36 19.43 14.68
C ASN A 281 17.96 19.99 15.00
N GLN A 282 16.90 19.48 14.35
CA GLN A 282 15.52 19.80 14.64
C GLN A 282 14.90 18.87 15.69
N ASN A 283 15.69 18.04 16.37
CA ASN A 283 15.25 17.03 17.32
C ASN A 283 14.20 16.07 16.75
N ILE A 284 14.31 15.72 15.48
CA ILE A 284 13.47 14.70 14.87
C ILE A 284 13.94 13.32 15.34
N PRO A 285 13.05 12.46 15.85
CA PRO A 285 13.42 11.17 16.45
C PRO A 285 13.93 10.15 15.41
N MET A 286 13.82 10.43 14.11
CA MET A 286 14.27 9.54 13.01
C MET A 286 13.76 8.11 13.21
N THR A 287 12.47 7.97 13.50
CA THR A 287 11.86 6.67 13.83
C THR A 287 11.73 5.79 12.60
N LYS A 288 11.40 6.39 11.46
CA LYS A 288 11.22 5.69 10.19
C LYS A 288 11.76 6.52 9.01
N PRO A 289 13.05 6.87 9.03
CA PRO A 289 13.64 7.66 7.96
C PRO A 289 13.73 6.85 6.67
N ALA A 290 13.53 7.54 5.54
CA ALA A 290 13.62 6.93 4.23
C ALA A 290 14.21 7.92 3.21
N TRP A 291 15.01 7.40 2.29
CA TRP A 291 15.59 8.14 1.19
C TRP A 291 14.72 8.04 -0.05
N ILE A 292 14.63 9.13 -0.82
CA ILE A 292 13.99 9.09 -2.14
C ILE A 292 14.88 9.86 -3.13
N TRP A 293 15.18 9.24 -4.26
CA TRP A 293 15.99 9.83 -5.32
C TRP A 293 15.63 9.32 -6.72
N SER A 294 16.24 9.93 -7.74
CA SER A 294 16.08 9.49 -9.12
C SER A 294 16.90 8.21 -9.41
N PRO A 295 16.51 7.40 -10.40
CA PRO A 295 17.28 6.24 -10.83
C PRO A 295 18.70 6.60 -11.28
N ARG A 296 18.91 7.82 -11.81
CA ARG A 296 20.22 8.34 -12.17
C ARG A 296 21.13 8.46 -10.94
N THR A 297 20.64 9.06 -9.87
CA THR A 297 21.37 9.19 -8.60
C THR A 297 21.68 7.83 -8.01
N TRP A 298 20.71 6.90 -8.02
CA TRP A 298 20.92 5.53 -7.56
C TRP A 298 22.06 4.83 -8.32
N ASN A 299 22.03 4.89 -9.66
CA ASN A 299 23.06 4.27 -10.49
C ASN A 299 24.44 4.87 -10.20
N TYR A 300 24.53 6.18 -9.99
CA TYR A 300 25.77 6.84 -9.62
C TYR A 300 26.31 6.34 -8.28
N LEU A 301 25.48 6.26 -7.26
CA LEU A 301 25.86 5.74 -5.94
C LEU A 301 26.31 4.28 -6.01
N MET A 302 25.68 3.45 -6.86
CA MET A 302 26.05 2.05 -7.12
C MET A 302 27.44 1.91 -7.77
N THR A 303 27.83 2.87 -8.57
CA THR A 303 29.11 2.84 -9.33
C THR A 303 30.22 3.64 -8.68
N LEU A 304 29.93 4.38 -7.61
CA LEU A 304 30.91 5.24 -6.94
C LEU A 304 31.97 4.41 -6.22
N GLN A 305 33.24 4.69 -6.53
CA GLN A 305 34.37 3.95 -6.00
C GLN A 305 35.23 4.81 -5.08
N THR A 306 35.88 4.18 -4.13
CA THR A 306 36.97 4.76 -3.33
C THR A 306 38.25 4.87 -4.17
N ALA A 307 39.25 5.57 -3.67
CA ALA A 307 40.56 5.67 -4.32
C ALA A 307 41.24 4.31 -4.59
N ASN A 308 40.88 3.28 -3.83
CA ASN A 308 41.39 1.91 -3.96
C ASN A 308 40.57 1.05 -4.92
N GLY A 309 39.59 1.61 -5.66
CA GLY A 309 38.76 0.87 -6.60
C GLY A 309 37.62 0.03 -5.94
N VAL A 310 37.41 0.17 -4.64
CA VAL A 310 36.32 -0.52 -3.94
C VAL A 310 35.04 0.30 -4.07
N PHE A 311 33.90 -0.34 -4.35
CA PHE A 311 32.60 0.34 -4.40
C PHE A 311 32.19 0.81 -3.00
N ALA A 312 31.86 2.10 -2.88
CA ALA A 312 31.62 2.72 -1.58
C ALA A 312 30.28 2.29 -0.96
N PHE A 313 29.20 2.22 -1.77
CA PHE A 313 27.84 2.04 -1.28
C PHE A 313 27.10 0.85 -1.92
N ARG A 314 27.75 0.12 -2.84
CA ARG A 314 27.09 -0.95 -3.61
C ARG A 314 26.45 -2.01 -2.72
N ASP A 315 27.18 -2.50 -1.71
CA ASP A 315 26.70 -3.62 -0.87
C ASP A 315 25.48 -3.24 -0.04
N GLU A 316 25.41 -2.01 0.43
CA GLU A 316 24.23 -1.49 1.14
C GLU A 316 23.04 -1.30 0.21
N LEU A 317 23.27 -0.70 -0.95
CA LEU A 317 22.23 -0.46 -1.95
C LEU A 317 21.65 -1.77 -2.48
N MET A 318 22.45 -2.83 -2.64
CA MET A 318 21.97 -4.16 -3.03
C MET A 318 21.10 -4.82 -1.95
N ARG A 319 21.25 -4.44 -0.69
CA ARG A 319 20.38 -4.88 0.41
C ARG A 319 19.08 -4.06 0.52
N GLY A 320 18.88 -3.05 -0.33
CA GLY A 320 17.72 -2.15 -0.27
C GLY A 320 17.81 -1.06 0.78
N THR A 321 19.01 -0.80 1.32
CA THR A 321 19.25 0.22 2.34
C THR A 321 20.39 1.14 1.94
N PHE A 322 20.39 2.35 2.50
CA PHE A 322 21.49 3.30 2.41
C PHE A 322 21.68 3.94 3.79
N TRP A 323 22.88 3.78 4.36
CA TRP A 323 23.20 4.14 5.74
C TRP A 323 22.19 3.58 6.76
N GLY A 324 21.79 2.30 6.53
CA GLY A 324 20.89 1.56 7.40
C GLY A 324 19.39 1.87 7.21
N TRP A 325 19.01 2.82 6.34
CA TRP A 325 17.63 3.20 6.08
C TRP A 325 17.16 2.80 4.69
N PRO A 326 15.87 2.45 4.54
CA PRO A 326 15.31 2.10 3.25
C PRO A 326 15.35 3.28 2.28
N TYR A 327 15.42 2.97 1.00
CA TYR A 327 15.34 3.97 -0.04
C TYR A 327 14.29 3.61 -1.10
N GLY A 328 13.79 4.63 -1.77
CA GLY A 328 12.93 4.52 -2.93
C GLY A 328 13.52 5.22 -4.15
N THR A 329 13.39 4.59 -5.32
CA THR A 329 13.80 5.19 -6.60
C THR A 329 12.58 5.49 -7.45
N THR A 330 12.51 6.71 -7.99
CA THR A 330 11.39 7.11 -8.85
C THR A 330 11.83 8.07 -9.95
N THR A 331 11.24 7.90 -11.12
CA THR A 331 11.39 8.81 -12.25
C THR A 331 10.56 10.08 -12.11
N ALA A 332 9.68 10.16 -11.09
CA ALA A 332 8.91 11.36 -10.77
C ALA A 332 9.79 12.52 -10.30
N ILE A 333 11.02 12.25 -9.84
CA ILE A 333 12.02 13.28 -9.54
C ILE A 333 12.71 13.71 -10.84
N PRO A 334 12.60 15.00 -11.23
CA PRO A 334 13.24 15.49 -12.43
C PRO A 334 14.77 15.38 -12.37
N ILE A 335 15.38 15.20 -13.55
CA ILE A 335 16.84 15.13 -13.72
C ILE A 335 17.39 16.26 -14.60
N ASN A 336 16.54 17.20 -14.96
CA ASN A 336 16.80 18.30 -15.88
C ASN A 336 16.56 19.68 -15.23
N LEU A 337 16.64 19.75 -13.91
CA LEU A 337 16.51 21.01 -13.18
C LEU A 337 17.74 21.90 -13.38
N SER A 338 17.56 23.18 -13.07
CA SER A 338 18.61 24.20 -13.07
C SER A 338 18.44 25.16 -11.88
N THR A 339 18.19 24.61 -10.70
CA THR A 339 17.88 25.35 -9.46
C THR A 339 19.06 26.20 -9.00
N LEU A 340 20.30 25.67 -9.11
CA LEU A 340 21.54 26.34 -8.72
C LEU A 340 22.34 26.83 -9.93
N SER A 341 21.67 27.15 -11.06
CA SER A 341 22.29 27.59 -12.31
C SER A 341 23.22 26.54 -12.95
N ARG A 342 23.05 25.27 -12.61
CA ARG A 342 23.73 24.15 -13.24
C ARG A 342 22.76 23.41 -14.15
N THR A 343 23.24 22.76 -15.17
CA THR A 343 22.40 21.96 -16.08
C THR A 343 22.25 20.56 -15.56
N SER A 344 21.08 19.95 -15.77
CA SER A 344 20.80 18.54 -15.42
C SER A 344 20.88 18.25 -13.93
N GLU A 345 20.34 19.15 -13.12
CA GLU A 345 20.21 18.96 -11.67
C GLU A 345 19.05 18.01 -11.34
N SER A 346 19.14 17.38 -10.18
CA SER A 346 18.12 16.54 -9.58
C SER A 346 17.98 16.87 -8.09
N GLU A 347 17.15 16.09 -7.39
CA GLU A 347 16.87 16.25 -5.97
C GLU A 347 17.01 14.91 -5.24
N VAL A 348 17.38 14.99 -3.95
CA VAL A 348 17.37 13.86 -3.03
C VAL A 348 16.56 14.26 -1.80
N TYR A 349 15.68 13.40 -1.37
CA TYR A 349 14.80 13.60 -0.22
C TYR A 349 15.22 12.66 0.91
N LEU A 350 15.27 13.19 2.12
CA LEU A 350 15.32 12.43 3.36
C LEU A 350 14.12 12.81 4.22
N ILE A 351 13.28 11.85 4.54
CA ILE A 351 11.98 12.08 5.18
C ILE A 351 11.81 11.08 6.32
N ASP A 352 11.38 11.54 7.49
CA ASP A 352 10.88 10.62 8.51
C ASP A 352 9.41 10.28 8.20
N MET A 353 9.18 9.07 7.64
CA MET A 353 7.86 8.59 7.26
C MET A 353 6.91 8.37 8.45
N ALA A 354 7.43 8.37 9.69
CA ALA A 354 6.60 8.35 10.88
C ALA A 354 5.80 9.64 11.09
N ASP A 355 6.23 10.76 10.49
CA ASP A 355 5.51 12.02 10.52
C ASP A 355 4.71 12.31 9.24
N ALA A 356 4.87 11.51 8.21
CA ALA A 356 4.09 11.59 6.99
C ALA A 356 2.75 10.87 7.16
N ALA A 357 1.63 11.57 7.00
CA ALA A 357 0.30 11.00 7.06
C ALA A 357 -0.37 11.09 5.69
N LEU A 358 -0.79 9.95 5.17
CA LEU A 358 -1.54 9.82 3.93
C LEU A 358 -2.99 9.51 4.26
N GLY A 359 -3.88 10.46 3.98
CA GLY A 359 -5.31 10.27 4.05
C GLY A 359 -5.83 9.62 2.78
N GLU A 360 -6.66 8.62 2.91
CA GLU A 360 -7.15 7.83 1.78
C GLU A 360 -8.63 7.54 1.93
N SER A 361 -9.41 7.78 0.85
CA SER A 361 -10.75 7.25 0.71
C SER A 361 -10.67 5.83 0.15
N LEU A 362 -11.47 4.93 0.69
CA LEU A 362 -11.59 3.56 0.16
C LEU A 362 -12.41 3.49 -1.13
N ASN A 363 -12.93 4.62 -1.61
CA ASN A 363 -13.80 4.68 -2.77
C ASN A 363 -12.99 5.00 -4.03
N LEU A 364 -13.00 4.08 -4.97
CA LEU A 364 -12.55 4.29 -6.34
C LEU A 364 -13.80 4.36 -7.23
N THR A 365 -13.99 5.47 -7.92
CA THR A 365 -15.06 5.61 -8.91
C THR A 365 -14.50 5.41 -10.31
N VAL A 366 -15.19 4.61 -11.11
CA VAL A 366 -14.79 4.34 -12.49
C VAL A 366 -15.97 4.58 -13.40
N ASP A 367 -15.76 5.41 -14.41
CA ASP A 367 -16.70 5.71 -15.46
C ASP A 367 -16.13 5.34 -16.83
N ALA A 368 -16.98 4.89 -17.73
CA ALA A 368 -16.62 4.67 -19.12
C ALA A 368 -17.55 5.48 -20.04
N SER A 369 -17.00 6.08 -21.07
CA SER A 369 -17.76 6.85 -22.06
C SER A 369 -17.20 6.67 -23.46
N GLN A 370 -18.07 6.53 -24.45
CA GLN A 370 -17.74 6.53 -25.89
C GLN A 370 -17.94 7.91 -26.51
N GLU A 371 -18.70 8.78 -25.84
CA GLU A 371 -19.01 10.14 -26.33
C GLU A 371 -18.06 11.19 -25.74
N ALA A 372 -17.11 10.76 -24.89
CA ALA A 372 -16.17 11.66 -24.26
C ALA A 372 -15.25 12.34 -25.28
N ALA A 373 -14.95 13.60 -25.02
CA ALA A 373 -13.83 14.29 -25.64
C ALA A 373 -12.73 14.51 -24.58
N TYR A 374 -11.49 14.32 -24.96
CA TYR A 374 -10.34 14.53 -24.09
C TYR A 374 -9.26 15.34 -24.81
N SER A 375 -8.40 15.99 -24.04
CA SER A 375 -7.28 16.75 -24.60
C SER A 375 -6.03 15.86 -24.66
N ASP A 376 -5.46 15.73 -25.84
CA ASP A 376 -4.17 15.08 -26.06
C ASP A 376 -3.18 16.09 -26.63
N GLY A 377 -2.15 16.42 -25.87
CA GLY A 377 -1.15 17.42 -26.26
C GLY A 377 -1.72 18.80 -26.61
N GLY A 378 -2.88 19.18 -26.05
CA GLY A 378 -3.59 20.44 -26.33
C GLY A 378 -4.59 20.37 -27.50
N THR A 379 -4.68 19.22 -28.18
CA THR A 379 -5.67 18.97 -29.23
C THR A 379 -6.87 18.23 -28.64
N LEU A 380 -8.08 18.71 -28.95
CA LEU A 380 -9.31 18.04 -28.51
C LEU A 380 -9.56 16.83 -29.39
N VAL A 381 -9.57 15.65 -28.79
CA VAL A 381 -9.81 14.37 -29.45
C VAL A 381 -11.18 13.85 -29.04
N SER A 382 -12.01 13.48 -30.02
CA SER A 382 -13.30 12.84 -29.80
C SER A 382 -13.17 11.33 -29.78
N ALA A 383 -13.56 10.68 -28.70
CA ALA A 383 -13.57 9.23 -28.59
C ALA A 383 -14.50 8.59 -29.62
N PHE A 384 -15.63 9.21 -29.91
CA PHE A 384 -16.59 8.73 -30.90
C PHE A 384 -16.02 8.66 -32.31
N GLN A 385 -15.27 9.71 -32.74
CA GLN A 385 -14.67 9.74 -34.08
C GLN A 385 -13.55 8.72 -34.27
N ASN A 386 -12.85 8.36 -33.18
CA ASN A 386 -11.71 7.46 -33.22
C ASN A 386 -12.05 6.00 -32.84
N ASP A 387 -13.34 5.66 -32.76
CA ASP A 387 -13.82 4.35 -32.27
C ASP A 387 -13.12 3.90 -30.96
N GLN A 388 -13.16 4.80 -29.97
CA GLN A 388 -12.53 4.61 -28.67
C GLN A 388 -13.56 4.65 -27.54
N THR A 389 -13.27 3.92 -26.48
CA THR A 389 -13.95 4.06 -25.18
C THR A 389 -12.97 4.65 -24.17
N VAL A 390 -13.35 5.76 -23.54
CA VAL A 390 -12.52 6.42 -22.53
C VAL A 390 -12.95 5.97 -21.16
N ILE A 391 -11.98 5.47 -20.37
CA ILE A 391 -12.16 5.16 -18.96
C ILE A 391 -11.68 6.34 -18.13
N ARG A 392 -12.46 6.70 -17.13
CA ARG A 392 -12.08 7.65 -16.08
C ARG A 392 -12.07 6.94 -14.74
N ALA A 393 -10.90 6.84 -14.12
CA ALA A 393 -10.76 6.35 -12.74
C ALA A 393 -10.49 7.55 -11.82
N ILE A 394 -11.23 7.67 -10.73
CA ILE A 394 -11.04 8.73 -9.72
C ILE A 394 -10.79 8.09 -8.37
N SER A 395 -9.66 8.47 -7.74
CA SER A 395 -9.36 8.17 -6.34
C SER A 395 -9.20 9.47 -5.54
N GLU A 396 -9.45 9.40 -4.25
CA GLU A 396 -9.36 10.55 -3.36
C GLU A 396 -8.34 10.28 -2.27
N HIS A 397 -7.34 11.16 -2.16
CA HIS A 397 -6.31 11.07 -1.14
C HIS A 397 -5.71 12.45 -0.85
N ASP A 398 -4.97 12.58 0.25
CA ASP A 398 -4.19 13.77 0.59
C ASP A 398 -2.96 13.38 1.39
N LEU A 399 -1.91 14.21 1.30
CA LEU A 399 -0.64 14.01 1.99
C LEU A 399 -0.36 15.20 2.89
N VAL A 400 -0.08 14.94 4.18
CA VAL A 400 0.35 15.98 5.12
C VAL A 400 1.53 15.52 5.95
N MET A 401 2.36 16.48 6.38
CA MET A 401 3.40 16.27 7.37
C MET A 401 2.91 16.72 8.74
N ARG A 402 2.97 15.85 9.74
CA ARG A 402 2.66 16.20 11.13
C ARG A 402 3.65 17.24 11.66
N ARG A 403 4.93 17.08 11.30
CA ARG A 403 6.00 18.05 11.55
C ARG A 403 6.65 18.41 10.22
N GLN A 404 6.74 19.70 9.92
CA GLN A 404 7.40 20.18 8.70
C GLN A 404 8.91 19.94 8.75
N GLU A 405 9.44 19.91 9.95
CA GLU A 405 10.85 19.68 10.27
C GLU A 405 11.33 18.25 9.95
N SER A 406 10.40 17.33 9.68
CA SER A 406 10.71 15.93 9.36
C SER A 406 11.05 15.66 7.89
N VAL A 407 11.20 16.71 7.07
CA VAL A 407 11.58 16.63 5.66
C VAL A 407 12.83 17.46 5.42
N ALA A 408 13.86 16.87 4.84
CA ALA A 408 15.03 17.57 4.31
C ALA A 408 15.21 17.25 2.83
N VAL A 409 15.56 18.24 2.03
CA VAL A 409 15.73 18.09 0.59
C VAL A 409 17.06 18.64 0.16
N LEU A 410 17.84 17.85 -0.56
CA LEU A 410 19.05 18.25 -1.24
C LEU A 410 18.70 18.63 -2.68
N GLN A 411 18.85 19.90 -3.03
CA GLN A 411 18.62 20.41 -4.37
C GLN A 411 19.94 20.59 -5.14
N GLY A 412 19.86 20.68 -6.47
CA GLY A 412 21.03 20.90 -7.30
C GLY A 412 21.97 19.70 -7.39
N VAL A 413 21.45 18.50 -7.26
CA VAL A 413 22.19 17.23 -7.32
C VAL A 413 22.61 16.92 -8.75
N ILE A 414 23.92 16.81 -8.99
CA ILE A 414 24.50 16.52 -10.32
C ILE A 414 25.06 15.10 -10.44
N TYR A 415 24.74 14.21 -9.51
CA TYR A 415 25.23 12.84 -9.49
C TYR A 415 24.76 12.05 -10.72
N GLY A 416 25.72 11.40 -11.41
CA GLY A 416 25.46 10.64 -12.60
C GLY A 416 25.11 11.47 -13.84
N LYS A 417 25.59 12.68 -13.88
CA LYS A 417 25.46 13.57 -15.03
C LYS A 417 26.35 13.10 -16.19
#